data_097cdc5b76ca51ac517fb1316bdd1a06
#
_entry.id   097cdc5b76ca51ac517fb1316bdd1a06
#
_cell.length_a   1.000
_cell.length_b   1.000
_cell.length_c   1.000
_cell.angle_alpha   90.00
_cell.angle_beta   90.00
_cell.angle_gamma   90.00
#
_symmetry.space_group_name_H-M   'P 1'
#
loop_
_entity.id
_entity.type
_entity.pdbx_description
1 polymer ?
#
loop_
_entity_poly.entity_id
_entity_poly.type
_entity_poly.pdbx_seq_one_letter_code
_entity_poly.pdbx_strand_id
1 'polypeptide(L)'
;MTGFVNLISPQGRLAPRPFVFAAVVIYLLGFASQVLISGSAGQAGFWAFAAVQAVLLGAWFAIHTARMRDAGQSIATATGIAAVCALSVLLLLLVLGVVQVNSPAGEGTDQTAWFAVAYVLGILYAAADLGFLGLILVGLVILTFAPLLLAVGFSIWAAMQPRAASGA
;
A
#
# COMPACT_ATOMS: atom_id res chain seq x y z
N MET A 1 17.80 -11.37 -20.90
CA MET A 1 16.47 -11.39 -20.26
C MET A 1 16.46 -12.03 -18.85
N THR A 2 17.56 -12.56 -18.35
CA THR A 2 17.67 -13.23 -17.04
C THR A 2 17.68 -12.30 -15.82
N GLY A 3 17.85 -10.98 -16.00
CA GLY A 3 17.93 -10.03 -14.88
C GLY A 3 16.62 -9.74 -14.16
N PHE A 4 15.49 -9.73 -14.86
CA PHE A 4 14.18 -9.38 -14.28
C PHE A 4 13.57 -10.52 -13.43
N VAL A 5 13.80 -11.77 -13.82
CA VAL A 5 13.29 -12.95 -13.09
C VAL A 5 13.99 -13.09 -11.73
N ASN A 6 15.27 -12.70 -11.63
CA ASN A 6 16.01 -12.72 -10.36
C ASN A 6 15.58 -11.60 -9.38
N LEU A 7 14.96 -10.52 -9.86
CA LEU A 7 14.43 -9.44 -9.02
C LEU A 7 13.17 -9.85 -8.24
N ILE A 8 12.38 -10.76 -8.81
CA ILE A 8 11.08 -11.19 -8.24
C ILE A 8 11.22 -12.53 -7.50
N SER A 9 12.38 -13.19 -7.61
CA SER A 9 12.61 -14.45 -6.90
C SER A 9 12.66 -14.22 -5.39
N PRO A 10 11.77 -14.81 -4.60
CA PRO A 10 11.79 -14.69 -3.14
C PRO A 10 13.05 -15.30 -2.49
N GLN A 11 13.88 -16.00 -3.25
CA GLN A 11 15.16 -16.57 -2.80
C GLN A 11 16.37 -15.71 -3.20
N GLY A 12 16.17 -14.64 -3.98
CA GLY A 12 17.22 -13.74 -4.43
C GLY A 12 17.78 -12.83 -3.32
N ARG A 13 18.98 -12.28 -3.56
CA ARG A 13 19.56 -11.18 -2.78
C ARG A 13 19.47 -9.91 -3.61
N LEU A 14 19.04 -8.82 -3.01
CA LEU A 14 18.83 -7.57 -3.71
C LEU A 14 19.71 -6.45 -3.17
N ALA A 15 20.57 -5.92 -4.04
CA ALA A 15 21.44 -4.80 -3.69
C ALA A 15 20.64 -3.51 -3.38
N PRO A 16 21.20 -2.54 -2.61
CA PRO A 16 20.47 -1.34 -2.22
C PRO A 16 19.93 -0.51 -3.39
N ARG A 17 20.72 -0.29 -4.44
CA ARG A 17 20.31 0.55 -5.58
C ARG A 17 19.11 -0.03 -6.36
N PRO A 18 19.13 -1.28 -6.85
CA PRO A 18 17.97 -1.87 -7.52
C PRO A 18 16.78 -2.02 -6.58
N PHE A 19 17.00 -2.21 -5.26
CA PHE A 19 15.92 -2.23 -4.27
C PHE A 19 15.18 -0.89 -4.20
N VAL A 20 15.93 0.23 -4.06
CA VAL A 20 15.32 1.57 -4.01
C VAL A 20 14.53 1.87 -5.28
N PHE A 21 15.10 1.56 -6.44
CA PHE A 21 14.39 1.74 -7.71
C PHE A 21 13.09 0.93 -7.77
N ALA A 22 13.13 -0.35 -7.41
CA ALA A 22 11.95 -1.20 -7.40
C ALA A 22 10.89 -0.72 -6.40
N ALA A 23 11.29 -0.30 -5.20
CA ALA A 23 10.39 0.26 -4.20
C ALA A 23 9.69 1.53 -4.71
N VAL A 24 10.44 2.47 -5.30
CA VAL A 24 9.85 3.69 -5.89
C VAL A 24 8.85 3.35 -6.98
N VAL A 25 9.17 2.42 -7.87
CA VAL A 25 8.25 1.98 -8.94
C VAL A 25 6.97 1.39 -8.34
N ILE A 26 7.06 0.55 -7.31
CA ILE A 26 5.88 -0.04 -6.64
C ILE A 26 4.99 1.07 -6.04
N TYR A 27 5.57 2.05 -5.35
CA TYR A 27 4.79 3.16 -4.78
C TYR A 27 4.15 4.04 -5.85
N LEU A 28 4.87 4.33 -6.94
CA LEU A 28 4.31 5.10 -8.07
C LEU A 28 3.17 4.35 -8.75
N LEU A 29 3.30 3.04 -8.97
CA LEU A 29 2.23 2.21 -9.52
C LEU A 29 1.05 2.11 -8.56
N GLY A 30 1.29 2.01 -7.25
CA GLY A 30 0.26 2.05 -6.22
C GLY A 30 -0.52 3.36 -6.26
N PHE A 31 0.16 4.49 -6.40
CA PHE A 31 -0.48 5.80 -6.56
C PHE A 31 -1.24 5.89 -7.89
N ALA A 32 -0.63 5.50 -9.00
CA ALA A 32 -1.27 5.52 -10.31
C ALA A 32 -2.51 4.63 -10.38
N SER A 33 -2.54 3.51 -9.64
CA SER A 33 -3.70 2.60 -9.61
C SER A 33 -4.98 3.25 -9.05
N GLN A 34 -4.86 4.38 -8.34
CA GLN A 34 -6.04 5.13 -7.85
C GLN A 34 -6.94 5.60 -9.01
N VAL A 35 -6.37 5.79 -10.21
CA VAL A 35 -7.15 6.14 -11.41
C VAL A 35 -8.18 5.06 -11.78
N LEU A 36 -7.92 3.80 -11.41
CA LEU A 36 -8.86 2.69 -11.67
C LEU A 36 -10.15 2.80 -10.86
N ILE A 37 -10.12 3.49 -9.72
CA ILE A 37 -11.29 3.70 -8.86
C ILE A 37 -12.03 4.98 -9.24
N SER A 38 -11.30 5.96 -9.83
CA SER A 38 -11.87 7.24 -10.26
C SER A 38 -12.54 7.09 -11.62
N GLY A 39 -13.80 7.45 -11.71
CA GLY A 39 -14.49 7.61 -12.99
C GLY A 39 -15.46 6.48 -13.35
N SER A 40 -15.79 6.39 -14.66
CA SER A 40 -16.84 5.56 -15.23
C SER A 40 -16.62 4.04 -15.21
N ALA A 41 -15.49 3.57 -14.66
CA ALA A 41 -15.13 2.14 -14.66
C ALA A 41 -16.00 1.29 -13.70
N GLY A 42 -16.72 1.91 -12.78
CA GLY A 42 -17.67 1.23 -11.89
C GLY A 42 -17.08 0.00 -11.19
N GLN A 43 -17.87 -1.07 -11.15
CA GLN A 43 -17.47 -2.33 -10.50
C GLN A 43 -16.23 -2.98 -11.14
N ALA A 44 -16.04 -2.86 -12.44
CA ALA A 44 -14.85 -3.40 -13.13
C ALA A 44 -13.57 -2.69 -12.67
N GLY A 45 -13.61 -1.37 -12.48
CA GLY A 45 -12.48 -0.59 -11.95
C GLY A 45 -12.11 -0.99 -10.52
N PHE A 46 -13.12 -1.26 -9.68
CA PHE A 46 -12.90 -1.74 -8.31
C PHE A 46 -12.14 -3.08 -8.29
N TRP A 47 -12.57 -4.07 -9.09
CA TRP A 47 -11.87 -5.36 -9.14
C TRP A 47 -10.48 -5.26 -9.75
N ALA A 48 -10.31 -4.42 -10.79
CA ALA A 48 -9.00 -4.15 -11.37
C ALA A 48 -8.05 -3.52 -10.33
N PHE A 49 -8.53 -2.54 -9.57
CA PHE A 49 -7.77 -1.94 -8.47
C PHE A 49 -7.37 -2.97 -7.42
N ALA A 50 -8.32 -3.80 -6.96
CA ALA A 50 -8.05 -4.83 -5.96
C ALA A 50 -6.96 -5.82 -6.44
N ALA A 51 -7.04 -6.25 -7.69
CA ALA A 51 -6.04 -7.14 -8.30
C ALA A 51 -4.65 -6.48 -8.36
N VAL A 52 -4.59 -5.21 -8.79
CA VAL A 52 -3.33 -4.44 -8.83
C VAL A 52 -2.73 -4.29 -7.43
N GLN A 53 -3.53 -3.96 -6.41
CA GLN A 53 -3.05 -3.84 -5.04
C GLN A 53 -2.48 -5.16 -4.51
N ALA A 54 -3.13 -6.29 -4.80
CA ALA A 54 -2.63 -7.61 -4.41
C ALA A 54 -1.28 -7.93 -5.05
N VAL A 55 -1.11 -7.63 -6.35
CA VAL A 55 0.16 -7.82 -7.07
C VAL A 55 1.25 -6.91 -6.51
N LEU A 56 0.94 -5.64 -6.28
CA LEU A 56 1.90 -4.66 -5.73
C LEU A 56 2.35 -5.03 -4.32
N LEU A 57 1.43 -5.50 -3.47
CA LEU A 57 1.76 -5.97 -2.13
C LEU A 57 2.67 -7.21 -2.18
N GLY A 58 2.39 -8.16 -3.06
CA GLY A 58 3.24 -9.32 -3.30
C GLY A 58 4.64 -8.93 -3.79
N ALA A 59 4.72 -8.00 -4.75
CA ALA A 59 5.99 -7.47 -5.25
C ALA A 59 6.76 -6.72 -4.15
N TRP A 60 6.07 -5.88 -3.35
CA TRP A 60 6.66 -5.18 -2.21
C TRP A 60 7.27 -6.17 -1.20
N PHE A 61 6.50 -7.20 -0.84
CA PHE A 61 6.98 -8.25 0.07
C PHE A 61 8.22 -8.97 -0.49
N ALA A 62 8.20 -9.34 -1.78
CA ALA A 62 9.30 -10.05 -2.42
C ALA A 62 10.60 -9.23 -2.41
N ILE A 63 10.57 -7.94 -2.78
CA ILE A 63 11.78 -7.10 -2.79
C ILE A 63 12.31 -6.84 -1.38
N HIS A 64 11.45 -6.68 -0.37
CA HIS A 64 11.86 -6.44 1.00
C HIS A 64 12.48 -7.70 1.62
N THR A 65 11.91 -8.87 1.40
CA THR A 65 12.48 -10.13 1.87
C THR A 65 13.83 -10.43 1.22
N ALA A 66 13.97 -10.16 -0.09
CA ALA A 66 15.23 -10.29 -0.79
C ALA A 66 16.29 -9.32 -0.24
N ARG A 67 15.89 -8.07 0.09
CA ARG A 67 16.78 -7.08 0.69
C ARG A 67 17.19 -7.43 2.11
N MET A 68 16.26 -7.93 2.94
CA MET A 68 16.57 -8.35 4.31
C MET A 68 17.57 -9.51 4.34
N ARG A 69 17.45 -10.44 3.41
CA ARG A 69 18.44 -11.55 3.26
C ARG A 69 19.81 -11.03 2.84
N ASP A 70 19.88 -10.05 1.93
CA ASP A 70 21.14 -9.42 1.51
C ASP A 70 21.82 -8.70 2.68
N ALA A 71 21.04 -8.13 3.59
CA ALA A 71 21.51 -7.48 4.81
C ALA A 71 21.76 -8.43 5.98
N GLY A 72 21.49 -9.73 5.83
CA GLY A 72 21.61 -10.72 6.92
C GLY A 72 20.59 -10.52 8.05
N GLN A 73 19.49 -9.83 7.78
CA GLN A 73 18.44 -9.51 8.73
C GLN A 73 17.30 -10.52 8.70
N SER A 74 16.54 -10.62 9.80
CA SER A 74 15.33 -11.45 9.85
C SER A 74 14.24 -10.92 8.91
N ILE A 75 13.60 -11.83 8.18
CA ILE A 75 12.45 -11.52 7.32
C ILE A 75 11.16 -11.29 8.14
N ALA A 76 11.15 -11.61 9.42
CA ALA A 76 9.94 -11.53 10.26
C ALA A 76 9.34 -10.11 10.28
N THR A 77 10.18 -9.07 10.32
CA THR A 77 9.73 -7.68 10.28
C THR A 77 9.04 -7.34 8.97
N ALA A 78 9.62 -7.76 7.83
CA ALA A 78 9.00 -7.55 6.51
C ALA A 78 7.65 -8.29 6.42
N THR A 79 7.56 -9.50 6.96
CA THR A 79 6.32 -10.28 7.00
C THR A 79 5.26 -9.60 7.86
N GLY A 80 5.63 -9.10 9.05
CA GLY A 80 4.70 -8.39 9.93
C GLY A 80 4.14 -7.13 9.28
N ILE A 81 4.98 -6.31 8.65
CA ILE A 81 4.54 -5.09 7.95
C ILE A 81 3.67 -5.43 6.74
N ALA A 82 4.04 -6.46 5.96
CA ALA A 82 3.22 -6.91 4.84
C ALA A 82 1.82 -7.39 5.30
N ALA A 83 1.74 -8.08 6.44
CA ALA A 83 0.46 -8.52 7.01
C ALA A 83 -0.42 -7.33 7.44
N VAL A 84 0.18 -6.32 8.08
CA VAL A 84 -0.52 -5.08 8.45
C VAL A 84 -1.02 -4.35 7.21
N CYS A 85 -0.17 -4.20 6.18
CA CYS A 85 -0.56 -3.58 4.91
C CYS A 85 -1.67 -4.37 4.20
N ALA A 86 -1.58 -5.72 4.17
CA ALA A 86 -2.60 -6.57 3.59
C ALA A 86 -3.95 -6.40 4.28
N LEU A 87 -3.97 -6.41 5.61
CA LEU A 87 -5.18 -6.21 6.41
C LEU A 87 -5.79 -4.82 6.14
N SER A 88 -4.96 -3.79 6.07
CA SER A 88 -5.42 -2.42 5.78
C SER A 88 -6.02 -2.29 4.38
N VAL A 89 -5.39 -2.90 3.37
CA VAL A 89 -5.93 -2.95 2.00
C VAL A 89 -7.26 -3.70 1.98
N LEU A 90 -7.38 -4.84 2.67
CA LEU A 90 -8.63 -5.59 2.74
C LEU A 90 -9.75 -4.78 3.41
N LEU A 91 -9.45 -4.11 4.52
CA LEU A 91 -10.44 -3.25 5.20
C LEU A 91 -10.84 -2.06 4.32
N LEU A 92 -9.90 -1.43 3.63
CA LEU A 92 -10.18 -0.35 2.69
C LEU A 92 -11.08 -0.85 1.54
N LEU A 93 -10.78 -2.00 0.95
CA LEU A 93 -11.60 -2.61 -0.10
C LEU A 93 -13.01 -2.96 0.40
N LEU A 94 -13.14 -3.41 1.64
CA LEU A 94 -14.44 -3.67 2.25
C LEU A 94 -15.26 -2.38 2.38
N VAL A 95 -14.65 -1.31 2.89
CA VAL A 95 -15.32 0.00 3.01
C VAL A 95 -15.72 0.53 1.63
N LEU A 96 -14.80 0.48 0.65
CA LEU A 96 -15.08 0.89 -0.73
C LEU A 96 -16.20 0.06 -1.35
N GLY A 97 -16.19 -1.25 -1.16
CA GLY A 97 -17.23 -2.15 -1.65
C GLY A 97 -18.59 -1.82 -1.08
N VAL A 98 -18.69 -1.55 0.23
CA VAL A 98 -19.93 -1.13 0.87
C VAL A 98 -20.44 0.20 0.32
N VAL A 99 -19.54 1.17 0.10
CA VAL A 99 -19.90 2.47 -0.50
C VAL A 99 -20.42 2.28 -1.92
N GLN A 100 -19.74 1.47 -2.74
CA GLN A 100 -20.15 1.21 -4.13
C GLN A 100 -21.53 0.54 -4.23
N VAL A 101 -21.82 -0.44 -3.37
CA VAL A 101 -23.11 -1.15 -3.38
C VAL A 101 -24.26 -0.22 -2.97
N ASN A 102 -23.99 0.76 -2.10
CA ASN A 102 -25.01 1.70 -1.61
C ASN A 102 -25.10 3.00 -2.42
N SER A 103 -24.24 3.20 -3.43
CA SER A 103 -24.29 4.39 -4.30
C SER A 103 -25.32 4.20 -5.42
N PRO A 104 -26.19 5.19 -5.70
CA PRO A 104 -27.16 5.10 -6.80
C PRO A 104 -26.42 4.92 -8.14
N ALA A 105 -26.88 3.95 -8.93
CA ALA A 105 -26.35 3.70 -10.25
C ALA A 105 -26.65 4.93 -11.15
N GLY A 106 -25.63 5.69 -11.53
CA GLY A 106 -25.76 6.80 -12.49
C GLY A 106 -25.11 8.12 -12.10
N GLU A 107 -24.82 8.35 -10.83
CA GLU A 107 -24.02 9.52 -10.46
C GLU A 107 -22.53 9.16 -10.47
N GLY A 108 -21.85 9.51 -11.57
CA GLY A 108 -20.41 9.45 -11.68
C GLY A 108 -19.75 10.47 -10.74
N THR A 109 -20.01 10.35 -9.47
CA THR A 109 -19.31 11.08 -8.43
C THR A 109 -17.85 10.67 -8.48
N ASP A 110 -16.99 11.64 -8.72
CA ASP A 110 -15.54 11.47 -8.69
C ASP A 110 -15.13 10.96 -7.29
N GLN A 111 -15.09 9.63 -7.14
CA GLN A 111 -14.87 8.98 -5.84
C GLN A 111 -13.54 9.42 -5.23
N THR A 112 -12.54 9.77 -6.04
CA THR A 112 -11.28 10.32 -5.55
C THR A 112 -11.48 11.69 -4.89
N ALA A 113 -12.30 12.54 -5.47
CA ALA A 113 -12.65 13.83 -4.86
C ALA A 113 -13.42 13.62 -3.56
N TRP A 114 -14.37 12.67 -3.52
CA TRP A 114 -15.10 12.34 -2.30
C TRP A 114 -14.20 11.79 -1.19
N PHE A 115 -13.25 10.94 -1.50
CA PHE A 115 -12.27 10.47 -0.52
C PHE A 115 -11.41 11.61 0.00
N ALA A 116 -10.90 12.49 -0.88
CA ALA A 116 -10.14 13.66 -0.45
C ALA A 116 -10.99 14.59 0.45
N VAL A 117 -12.24 14.83 0.07
CA VAL A 117 -13.19 15.62 0.89
C VAL A 117 -13.49 14.92 2.21
N ALA A 118 -13.75 13.61 2.22
CA ALA A 118 -13.99 12.84 3.43
C ALA A 118 -12.79 12.85 4.37
N TYR A 119 -11.56 12.80 3.84
CA TYR A 119 -10.34 12.93 4.65
C TYR A 119 -10.21 14.32 5.28
N VAL A 120 -10.39 15.36 4.47
CA VAL A 120 -10.32 16.76 4.99
C VAL A 120 -11.42 17.01 6.02
N LEU A 121 -12.65 16.61 5.71
CA LEU A 121 -13.76 16.71 6.65
C LEU A 121 -13.53 15.85 7.91
N GLY A 122 -12.95 14.65 7.76
CA GLY A 122 -12.61 13.80 8.89
C GLY A 122 -11.61 14.44 9.85
N ILE A 123 -10.58 15.08 9.33
CA ILE A 123 -9.61 15.83 10.14
C ILE A 123 -10.28 17.03 10.81
N LEU A 124 -11.11 17.79 10.08
CA LEU A 124 -11.86 18.93 10.63
C LEU A 124 -12.86 18.50 11.70
N TYR A 125 -13.57 17.37 11.47
CA TYR A 125 -14.51 16.79 12.43
C TYR A 125 -13.82 16.25 13.68
N ALA A 126 -12.65 15.62 13.53
CA ALA A 126 -11.86 15.18 14.67
C ALA A 126 -11.35 16.36 15.51
N ALA A 127 -10.97 17.46 14.85
CA ALA A 127 -10.55 18.68 15.51
C ALA A 127 -11.72 19.41 16.23
N ALA A 128 -12.96 19.19 15.79
CA ALA A 128 -14.16 19.81 16.35
C ALA A 128 -14.89 18.98 17.44
N ASP A 129 -14.30 17.87 17.88
CA ASP A 129 -14.83 16.97 18.93
C ASP A 129 -16.28 16.49 18.67
N LEU A 130 -16.56 16.08 17.42
CA LEU A 130 -17.90 15.71 16.97
C LEU A 130 -18.29 14.24 17.27
N GLY A 131 -17.74 13.67 18.34
CA GLY A 131 -18.19 12.39 18.91
C GLY A 131 -17.88 11.17 18.04
N PHE A 132 -18.80 10.19 17.98
CA PHE A 132 -18.58 8.88 17.35
C PHE A 132 -18.20 8.95 15.87
N LEU A 133 -18.77 9.88 15.14
CA LEU A 133 -18.48 10.07 13.71
C LEU A 133 -17.04 10.56 13.46
N GLY A 134 -16.54 11.43 14.33
CA GLY A 134 -15.15 11.87 14.33
C GLY A 134 -14.17 10.72 14.57
N LEU A 135 -14.49 9.80 15.49
CA LEU A 135 -13.68 8.60 15.75
C LEU A 135 -13.61 7.66 14.53
N ILE A 136 -14.73 7.44 13.82
CA ILE A 136 -14.74 6.64 12.60
C ILE A 136 -13.84 7.26 11.54
N LEU A 137 -13.95 8.57 11.31
CA LEU A 137 -13.17 9.27 10.29
C LEU A 137 -11.68 9.28 10.63
N VAL A 138 -11.32 9.55 11.89
CA VAL A 138 -9.92 9.43 12.37
C VAL A 138 -9.40 8.01 12.20
N GLY A 139 -10.21 7.00 12.56
CA GLY A 139 -9.87 5.59 12.37
C GLY A 139 -9.58 5.26 10.91
N LEU A 140 -10.38 5.79 9.97
CA LEU A 140 -10.17 5.60 8.53
C LEU A 140 -8.87 6.26 8.03
N VAL A 141 -8.58 7.46 8.50
CA VAL A 141 -7.32 8.16 8.21
C VAL A 141 -6.13 7.37 8.73
N ILE A 142 -6.17 6.93 9.98
CA ILE A 142 -5.10 6.11 10.57
C ILE A 142 -4.95 4.79 9.80
N LEU A 143 -6.05 4.12 9.50
CA LEU A 143 -6.04 2.85 8.75
C LEU A 143 -5.38 2.98 7.37
N THR A 144 -5.51 4.13 6.73
CA THR A 144 -4.94 4.36 5.39
C THR A 144 -3.49 4.84 5.45
N PHE A 145 -3.20 5.80 6.31
CA PHE A 145 -1.88 6.45 6.32
C PHE A 145 -0.85 5.74 7.19
N ALA A 146 -1.23 5.16 8.33
CA ALA A 146 -0.26 4.52 9.20
C ALA A 146 0.46 3.33 8.53
N PRO A 147 -0.22 2.39 7.84
CA PRO A 147 0.44 1.32 7.13
C PRO A 147 1.35 1.82 6.01
N LEU A 148 0.93 2.87 5.28
CA LEU A 148 1.74 3.48 4.23
C LEU A 148 3.01 4.09 4.79
N LEU A 149 2.90 4.86 5.88
CA LEU A 149 4.06 5.45 6.56
C LEU A 149 5.00 4.39 7.12
N LEU A 150 4.45 3.31 7.70
CA LEU A 150 5.24 2.17 8.16
C LEU A 150 5.96 1.49 6.99
N ALA A 151 5.28 1.25 5.87
CA ALA A 151 5.89 0.63 4.70
C ALA A 151 7.00 1.49 4.10
N VAL A 152 6.78 2.81 3.95
CA VAL A 152 7.78 3.76 3.45
C VAL A 152 8.95 3.87 4.42
N GLY A 153 8.70 4.05 5.71
CA GLY A 153 9.74 4.12 6.74
C GLY A 153 10.60 2.85 6.77
N PHE A 154 9.95 1.68 6.68
CA PHE A 154 10.66 0.41 6.59
C PHE A 154 11.48 0.28 5.30
N SER A 155 10.97 0.76 4.15
CA SER A 155 11.71 0.76 2.89
C SER A 155 12.98 1.64 2.97
N ILE A 156 12.87 2.80 3.61
CA ILE A 156 14.03 3.68 3.84
C ILE A 156 15.04 2.98 4.76
N TRP A 157 14.57 2.45 5.88
CA TRP A 157 15.43 1.71 6.80
C TRP A 157 16.12 0.51 6.13
N ALA A 158 15.38 -0.28 5.36
CA ALA A 158 15.91 -1.42 4.61
C ALA A 158 16.97 -1.01 3.58
N ALA A 159 16.77 0.12 2.89
CA ALA A 159 17.73 0.66 1.93
C ALA A 159 19.07 1.04 2.60
N MET A 160 19.01 1.55 3.83
CA MET A 160 20.18 1.99 4.61
C MET A 160 20.98 0.84 5.23
N GLN A 161 20.42 -0.38 5.30
CA GLN A 161 21.14 -1.52 5.88
C GLN A 161 22.39 -1.85 5.05
N PRO A 162 23.55 -2.05 5.68
CA PRO A 162 24.75 -2.55 4.99
C PRO A 162 24.51 -3.97 4.48
N ARG A 163 25.26 -4.39 3.48
CA ARG A 163 25.28 -5.79 3.08
C ARG A 163 25.91 -6.63 4.19
N ALA A 164 25.36 -7.81 4.41
CA ALA A 164 26.03 -8.79 5.26
C ALA A 164 27.41 -9.10 4.62
N ALA A 165 28.47 -9.03 5.43
CA ALA A 165 29.78 -9.49 4.99
C ALA A 165 29.60 -10.94 4.51
N SER A 166 29.91 -11.20 3.23
CA SER A 166 29.98 -12.57 2.74
C SER A 166 31.04 -13.26 3.58
N GLY A 167 30.63 -14.15 4.47
CA GLY A 167 31.53 -14.88 5.33
C GLY A 167 32.66 -15.48 4.50
N ALA A 168 33.87 -15.14 4.90
CA ALA A 168 35.08 -15.75 4.38
C ALA A 168 35.09 -17.24 4.65
#